data_f12a475feabede6067e717f5fbf94c1a
#
_entry.id   f12a475feabede6067e717f5fbf94c1a
#
_cell.length_a   1.000
_cell.length_b   1.000
_cell.length_c   1.000
_cell.angle_alpha   90.00
_cell.angle_beta   90.00
_cell.angle_gamma   90.00
#
_symmetry.space_group_name_H-M   'P 1'
#
loop_
_entity.id
_entity.type
_entity.pdbx_description
1 polymer ?
#
loop_
_entity_poly.entity_id
_entity_poly.type
_entity_poly.pdbx_seq_one_letter_code
_entity_poly.pdbx_strand_id
1 'polypeptide(L)'
;MKKVVVGILFTVLLSSCSQTITPSNGQSQWDFDHQVQFKQTKLEDNYYHIEVIPNSNIGFDRLATFLIRRSLDVCNAYGFKLEVLTGVESFTDRKAHPNKIFGSLAANLACPVKQEN
;
A
#
# COMPACT_ATOMS: atom_id res chain seq x y z
N MET A 1 -13.56 68.53 9.27
CA MET A 1 -12.88 67.38 9.89
C MET A 1 -13.28 66.10 9.17
N LYS A 2 -12.40 65.54 8.43
CA LYS A 2 -12.67 64.28 7.73
C LYS A 2 -12.19 63.14 8.61
N LYS A 3 -13.10 62.35 9.11
CA LYS A 3 -12.72 61.10 9.78
C LYS A 3 -12.47 60.06 8.72
N VAL A 4 -11.25 59.67 8.59
CA VAL A 4 -10.87 58.53 7.74
C VAL A 4 -11.14 57.26 8.52
N VAL A 5 -12.18 56.56 8.15
CA VAL A 5 -12.43 55.23 8.69
C VAL A 5 -11.58 54.28 7.83
N VAL A 6 -10.45 53.88 8.38
CA VAL A 6 -9.65 52.82 7.77
C VAL A 6 -10.32 51.50 8.09
N GLY A 7 -11.11 51.02 7.17
CA GLY A 7 -11.62 49.66 7.24
C GLY A 7 -10.47 48.70 7.06
N ILE A 8 -10.04 48.09 8.14
CA ILE A 8 -9.10 47.02 8.07
C ILE A 8 -9.85 45.82 7.53
N LEU A 9 -9.67 45.56 6.25
CA LEU A 9 -10.18 44.35 5.64
C LEU A 9 -9.30 43.20 6.10
N PHE A 10 -9.76 42.50 7.13
CA PHE A 10 -9.10 41.27 7.56
C PHE A 10 -9.49 40.17 6.58
N THR A 11 -8.68 39.99 5.54
CA THR A 11 -8.80 38.83 4.70
C THR A 11 -8.23 37.67 5.47
N VAL A 12 -9.09 36.92 6.12
CA VAL A 12 -8.71 35.64 6.68
C VAL A 12 -8.45 34.68 5.49
N LEU A 13 -7.20 34.53 5.16
CA LEU A 13 -6.78 33.50 4.25
C LEU A 13 -6.93 32.16 4.98
N LEU A 14 -8.10 31.55 4.81
CA LEU A 14 -8.27 30.16 5.16
C LEU A 14 -7.42 29.34 4.20
N SER A 15 -6.16 29.15 4.57
CA SER A 15 -5.35 28.14 3.93
C SER A 15 -5.91 26.79 4.33
N SER A 16 -6.83 26.27 3.54
CA SER A 16 -7.27 24.90 3.68
C SER A 16 -6.08 24.02 3.27
N CYS A 17 -5.33 23.59 4.26
CA CYS A 17 -4.39 22.50 4.05
C CYS A 17 -5.19 21.23 3.80
N SER A 18 -5.54 20.98 2.55
CA SER A 18 -5.92 19.64 2.16
C SER A 18 -4.67 18.79 2.20
N GLN A 19 -4.42 18.19 3.33
CA GLN A 19 -3.43 17.14 3.40
C GLN A 19 -3.98 15.92 2.66
N THR A 20 -3.70 15.86 1.38
CA THR A 20 -3.71 14.58 0.72
C THR A 20 -2.62 13.77 1.37
N ILE A 21 -3.02 12.84 2.23
CA ILE A 21 -2.09 11.85 2.75
C ILE A 21 -1.74 10.94 1.59
N THR A 22 -0.75 11.35 0.80
CA THR A 22 -0.09 10.45 -0.10
C THR A 22 0.74 9.53 0.78
N PRO A 23 0.45 8.22 0.81
CA PRO A 23 1.33 7.32 1.54
C PRO A 23 2.73 7.49 0.99
N SER A 24 3.66 7.91 1.84
CA SER A 24 5.03 8.05 1.44
C SER A 24 5.58 6.67 1.09
N ASN A 25 6.26 6.59 -0.06
CA ASN A 25 6.85 5.36 -0.56
C ASN A 25 7.71 4.68 0.51
N GLY A 26 7.44 3.40 0.74
CA GLY A 26 8.20 2.58 1.67
C GLY A 26 7.87 2.74 3.13
N GLN A 27 6.92 3.59 3.48
CA GLN A 27 6.46 3.70 4.87
C GLN A 27 5.50 2.58 5.23
N SER A 28 5.62 2.14 6.47
CA SER A 28 4.74 1.14 7.02
C SER A 28 3.32 1.69 7.15
N GLN A 29 2.36 0.95 6.62
CA GLN A 29 0.94 1.28 6.66
C GLN A 29 0.17 0.14 7.32
N TRP A 30 -0.98 0.46 7.87
CA TRP A 30 -1.86 -0.50 8.49
C TRP A 30 -3.16 -0.63 7.69
N ASP A 31 -3.52 -1.86 7.32
CA ASP A 31 -4.82 -2.15 6.74
C ASP A 31 -5.76 -2.67 7.81
N PHE A 32 -6.80 -1.92 8.08
CA PHE A 32 -7.77 -2.25 9.13
C PHE A 32 -8.67 -3.42 8.76
N ASP A 33 -9.01 -3.57 7.50
CA ASP A 33 -9.91 -4.63 7.04
C ASP A 33 -9.30 -6.02 7.20
N HIS A 34 -8.00 -6.13 6.90
CA HIS A 34 -7.27 -7.39 7.00
C HIS A 34 -6.41 -7.49 8.26
N GLN A 35 -6.28 -6.39 9.01
CA GLN A 35 -5.41 -6.28 10.19
C GLN A 35 -3.96 -6.66 9.86
N VAL A 36 -3.46 -6.09 8.79
CA VAL A 36 -2.14 -6.39 8.24
C VAL A 36 -1.33 -5.12 8.10
N GLN A 37 -0.07 -5.18 8.50
CA GLN A 37 0.89 -4.12 8.26
C GLN A 37 1.63 -4.38 6.95
N PHE A 38 1.83 -3.35 6.16
CA PHE A 38 2.48 -3.48 4.86
C PHE A 38 3.26 -2.23 4.49
N LYS A 39 4.18 -2.38 3.55
CA LYS A 39 4.92 -1.29 2.92
C LYS A 39 4.72 -1.38 1.41
N GLN A 40 4.52 -0.25 0.76
CA GLN A 40 4.34 -0.20 -0.68
C GLN A 40 5.23 0.91 -1.25
N THR A 41 5.99 0.56 -2.27
CA THR A 41 6.90 1.48 -2.95
C THR A 41 6.61 1.45 -4.44
N LYS A 42 6.39 2.61 -5.04
CA LYS A 42 6.30 2.73 -6.49
C LYS A 42 7.71 2.77 -7.07
N LEU A 43 8.04 1.81 -7.91
CA LEU A 43 9.36 1.71 -8.55
C LEU A 43 9.37 2.44 -9.90
N GLU A 44 8.34 2.21 -10.68
CA GLU A 44 8.12 2.82 -12.00
C GLU A 44 6.63 2.93 -12.24
N ASP A 45 6.23 3.55 -13.34
CA ASP A 45 4.83 3.53 -13.74
C ASP A 45 4.35 2.09 -13.93
N ASN A 46 3.24 1.74 -13.28
CA ASN A 46 2.67 0.39 -13.31
C ASN A 46 3.56 -0.69 -12.69
N TYR A 47 4.55 -0.29 -11.88
CA TYR A 47 5.46 -1.25 -11.24
C TYR A 47 5.71 -0.86 -9.79
N TYR A 48 5.42 -1.79 -8.88
CA TYR A 48 5.43 -1.55 -7.43
C TYR A 48 6.14 -2.68 -6.69
N HIS A 49 6.67 -2.35 -5.53
CA HIS A 49 7.15 -3.33 -4.56
C HIS A 49 6.22 -3.30 -3.35
N ILE A 50 5.70 -4.44 -2.97
CA ILE A 50 4.81 -4.57 -1.80
C ILE A 50 5.42 -5.57 -0.84
N GLU A 51 5.56 -5.15 0.41
CA GLU A 51 6.03 -5.99 1.50
C GLU A 51 4.94 -6.10 2.56
N VAL A 52 4.49 -7.32 2.82
CA VAL A 52 3.47 -7.61 3.83
C VAL A 52 4.18 -8.15 5.07
N ILE A 53 4.00 -7.47 6.18
CA ILE A 53 4.75 -7.77 7.41
C ILE A 53 4.00 -8.83 8.21
N PRO A 54 4.64 -9.97 8.52
CA PRO A 54 4.00 -11.02 9.28
C PRO A 54 3.78 -10.59 10.73
N ASN A 55 2.75 -11.17 11.33
CA ASN A 55 2.38 -10.95 12.71
C ASN A 55 2.04 -12.32 13.29
N SER A 56 2.33 -12.54 14.56
CA SER A 56 2.14 -13.82 15.23
C SER A 56 0.68 -14.34 15.22
N ASN A 57 -0.27 -13.45 14.99
CA ASN A 57 -1.70 -13.77 15.01
C ASN A 57 -2.29 -14.00 13.61
N ILE A 58 -1.49 -13.88 12.56
CA ILE A 58 -1.97 -13.91 11.18
C ILE A 58 -1.28 -15.05 10.43
N GLY A 59 -2.09 -15.93 9.85
CA GLY A 59 -1.59 -17.00 9.01
C GLY A 59 -1.24 -16.55 7.59
N PHE A 60 -0.49 -17.36 6.90
CA PHE A 60 -0.05 -17.11 5.51
C PHE A 60 -1.22 -16.82 4.58
N ASP A 61 -2.32 -17.53 4.71
CA ASP A 61 -3.49 -17.35 3.86
C ASP A 61 -3.99 -15.91 3.88
N ARG A 62 -3.99 -15.28 5.04
CA ARG A 62 -4.42 -13.89 5.18
C ARG A 62 -3.41 -12.93 4.56
N LEU A 63 -2.13 -13.18 4.74
CA LEU A 63 -1.07 -12.35 4.12
C LEU A 63 -1.12 -12.43 2.60
N ALA A 64 -1.26 -13.63 2.06
CA ALA A 64 -1.37 -13.85 0.62
C ALA A 64 -2.64 -13.24 0.04
N THR A 65 -3.77 -13.40 0.73
CA THR A 65 -5.05 -12.79 0.34
C THR A 65 -4.93 -11.27 0.32
N PHE A 66 -4.32 -10.69 1.33
CA PHE A 66 -4.07 -9.25 1.37
C PHE A 66 -3.23 -8.79 0.18
N LEU A 67 -2.13 -9.49 -0.10
CA LEU A 67 -1.24 -9.15 -1.20
C LEU A 67 -1.99 -9.13 -2.54
N ILE A 68 -2.82 -10.14 -2.79
CA ILE A 68 -3.60 -10.24 -4.03
C ILE A 68 -4.63 -9.11 -4.11
N ARG A 69 -5.37 -8.85 -3.05
CA ARG A 69 -6.37 -7.79 -3.02
C ARG A 69 -5.75 -6.41 -3.15
N ARG A 70 -4.64 -6.19 -2.47
CA ARG A 70 -3.91 -4.92 -2.57
C ARG A 70 -3.40 -4.69 -3.99
N SER A 71 -2.91 -5.74 -4.64
CA SER A 71 -2.47 -5.69 -6.03
C SER A 71 -3.60 -5.30 -6.97
N LEU A 72 -4.79 -5.86 -6.78
CA LEU A 72 -5.96 -5.49 -7.55
C LEU A 72 -6.34 -4.02 -7.32
N ASP A 73 -6.29 -3.55 -6.08
CA ASP A 73 -6.60 -2.16 -5.75
C ASP A 73 -5.59 -1.19 -6.37
N VAL A 74 -4.32 -1.52 -6.32
CA VAL A 74 -3.25 -0.68 -6.87
C VAL A 74 -3.34 -0.60 -8.39
N CYS A 75 -3.54 -1.75 -9.04
CA CYS A 75 -3.62 -1.82 -10.50
C CYS A 75 -4.98 -1.40 -11.05
N ASN A 76 -6.02 -1.48 -10.23
CA ASN A 76 -7.42 -1.24 -10.62
C ASN A 76 -7.84 -2.05 -11.84
N ALA A 77 -7.28 -3.22 -12.02
CA ALA A 77 -7.56 -4.14 -13.12
C ALA A 77 -7.01 -5.53 -12.81
N TYR A 78 -7.67 -6.54 -13.33
CA TYR A 78 -7.15 -7.90 -13.34
C TYR A 78 -6.03 -8.03 -14.38
N GLY A 79 -5.28 -9.13 -14.32
CA GLY A 79 -4.19 -9.37 -15.25
C GLY A 79 -2.84 -8.83 -14.80
N PHE A 80 -2.74 -8.41 -13.55
CA PHE A 80 -1.47 -8.05 -12.95
C PHE A 80 -0.60 -9.29 -12.73
N LYS A 81 0.71 -9.07 -12.66
CA LYS A 81 1.69 -10.11 -12.38
C LYS A 81 2.36 -9.83 -11.05
N LEU A 82 2.45 -10.85 -10.23
CA LEU A 82 3.17 -10.81 -8.97
C LEU A 82 4.40 -11.71 -9.04
N GLU A 83 5.55 -11.12 -8.83
CA GLU A 83 6.79 -11.85 -8.64
C GLU A 83 7.13 -11.90 -7.16
N VAL A 84 6.94 -13.05 -6.55
CA VAL A 84 7.21 -13.22 -5.13
C VAL A 84 8.72 -13.37 -4.91
N LEU A 85 9.26 -12.49 -4.07
CA LEU A 85 10.68 -12.42 -3.80
C LEU A 85 11.07 -13.14 -2.51
N THR A 86 10.25 -12.97 -1.46
CA THR A 86 10.49 -13.55 -0.14
C THR A 86 9.18 -13.92 0.54
N GLY A 87 9.28 -14.73 1.59
CA GLY A 87 8.15 -15.06 2.46
C GLY A 87 7.40 -16.32 2.07
N VAL A 88 7.69 -16.88 0.92
CA VAL A 88 7.17 -18.19 0.52
C VAL A 88 8.34 -19.12 0.39
N GLU A 89 8.59 -19.88 1.43
CA GLU A 89 9.49 -21.01 1.30
C GLU A 89 8.71 -22.18 0.73
N SER A 90 9.29 -22.82 -0.25
CA SER A 90 8.70 -23.97 -0.91
C SER A 90 8.58 -25.13 0.07
N PHE A 91 7.40 -25.36 0.56
CA PHE A 91 7.15 -26.50 1.43
C PHE A 91 6.59 -27.68 0.66
N THR A 92 7.47 -28.51 0.18
CA THR A 92 7.11 -29.83 -0.28
C THR A 92 7.21 -30.88 0.84
N ASP A 93 7.60 -30.45 2.02
CA ASP A 93 7.73 -31.37 3.15
C ASP A 93 6.39 -31.58 3.84
N ARG A 94 5.81 -32.77 3.66
CA ARG A 94 4.55 -33.15 4.30
C ARG A 94 4.65 -33.21 5.83
N LYS A 95 5.85 -33.18 6.38
CA LYS A 95 6.09 -33.22 7.83
C LYS A 95 6.22 -31.85 8.44
N ALA A 96 6.38 -30.80 7.66
CA ALA A 96 6.42 -29.42 8.16
C ALA A 96 5.01 -28.91 8.34
N HIS A 97 4.48 -29.01 9.52
CA HIS A 97 3.18 -28.46 9.84
C HIS A 97 3.27 -27.68 11.16
N PRO A 98 2.84 -26.41 11.21
CA PRO A 98 2.33 -25.60 10.10
C PRO A 98 3.43 -25.02 9.22
N ASN A 99 3.10 -24.72 7.99
CA ASN A 99 4.00 -24.00 7.09
C ASN A 99 4.39 -22.66 7.74
N LYS A 100 5.67 -22.53 8.07
CA LYS A 100 6.16 -21.31 8.68
C LYS A 100 6.65 -20.37 7.58
N ILE A 101 6.12 -19.15 7.60
CA ILE A 101 6.70 -18.08 6.79
C ILE A 101 7.83 -17.47 7.60
N PHE A 102 9.00 -17.46 7.02
CA PHE A 102 10.15 -16.79 7.59
C PHE A 102 10.30 -15.43 6.88
N GLY A 103 10.17 -14.36 7.66
CA GLY A 103 10.29 -13.00 7.15
C GLY A 103 9.02 -12.46 6.49
N SER A 104 9.16 -11.29 5.89
CA SER A 104 8.08 -10.59 5.23
C SER A 104 7.74 -11.23 3.90
N LEU A 105 6.45 -11.28 3.57
CA LEU A 105 5.99 -11.64 2.24
C LEU A 105 6.19 -10.44 1.32
N ALA A 106 7.17 -10.49 0.44
CA ALA A 106 7.49 -9.39 -0.46
C ALA A 106 7.36 -9.82 -1.91
N ALA A 107 6.81 -8.94 -2.72
CA ALA A 107 6.59 -9.19 -4.14
C ALA A 107 6.73 -7.91 -4.95
N ASN A 108 7.16 -8.06 -6.19
CA ASN A 108 7.05 -7.00 -7.18
C ASN A 108 5.75 -7.18 -7.95
N LEU A 109 5.02 -6.09 -8.08
CA LEU A 109 3.73 -6.04 -8.76
C LEU A 109 3.87 -5.29 -10.07
N ALA A 110 3.53 -5.95 -11.17
CA ALA A 110 3.44 -5.32 -12.48
C ALA A 110 1.97 -5.20 -12.87
N CYS A 111 1.49 -3.99 -12.99
CA CYS A 111 0.13 -3.72 -13.46
C CYS A 111 0.04 -3.86 -14.98
N PRO A 112 -1.12 -4.32 -15.51
CA PRO A 112 -1.31 -4.36 -16.95
C PRO A 112 -1.30 -2.94 -17.50
N VAL A 113 -0.63 -2.75 -18.64
CA VAL A 113 -0.65 -1.47 -19.36
C VAL A 113 -2.00 -1.34 -20.03
N LYS A 114 -2.70 -0.23 -19.73
CA LYS A 114 -3.94 0.07 -20.45
C LYS A 114 -3.59 0.40 -21.89
N GLN A 115 -4.01 -0.46 -22.82
CA GLN A 115 -3.95 -0.13 -24.22
C GLN A 115 -5.04 0.89 -24.50
N GLU A 116 -4.65 2.11 -24.82
CA GLU A 116 -5.58 3.07 -25.38
C GLU A 116 -5.88 2.65 -26.81
N ASN A 117 -7.12 2.23 -27.03
CA ASN A 117 -7.66 2.04 -28.37
C ASN A 117 -8.14 3.39 -28.91
#